data_3357cf9a7c871f3f18ee48ed3a88b0c0
#
_entry.id   3357cf9a7c871f3f18ee48ed3a88b0c0
#
_cell.length_a   1.000
_cell.length_b   1.000
_cell.length_c   1.000
_cell.angle_alpha   90.00
_cell.angle_beta   90.00
_cell.angle_gamma   90.00
#
_symmetry.space_group_name_H-M   'P 1'
#
loop_
_entity.id
_entity.type
_entity.pdbx_description
1 polymer ?
#
loop_
_entity_poly.entity_id
_entity_poly.type
_entity_poly.pdbx_seq_one_letter_code
_entity_poly.pdbx_strand_id
1 'polypeptide(L)'
;FLVLGTFALLMIIASISMISARKEKEIQGSASRSILAIVEGALIGFLTGLVGAGGGFLIIPALVILTSLPFKTAVGTSLFVIAVNSLTGFLGDVLNYSMDWPFLFMITGLATVGIFIGNRLSYSVSGVNLRRSFGWFVFVIGISILLKETLL
;
A
#
# COMPACT_ATOMS: atom_id res chain seq x y z
N PHE A 1 19.31 0.73 9.16
CA PHE A 1 18.77 0.88 10.52
C PHE A 1 17.72 2.01 10.59
N LEU A 2 18.07 3.28 10.48
CA LEU A 2 17.14 4.42 10.66
C LEU A 2 15.94 4.39 9.70
N VAL A 3 16.15 4.06 8.43
CA VAL A 3 15.09 4.08 7.40
C VAL A 3 14.06 2.95 7.63
N LEU A 4 14.52 1.75 7.95
CA LEU A 4 13.64 0.60 8.23
C LEU A 4 12.89 0.77 9.55
N GLY A 5 13.53 1.32 10.58
CA GLY A 5 12.88 1.61 11.87
C GLY A 5 11.81 2.69 11.75
N THR A 6 12.09 3.80 11.04
CA THR A 6 11.07 4.83 10.76
C THR A 6 9.91 4.30 9.93
N PHE A 7 10.19 3.43 8.96
CA PHE A 7 9.18 2.77 8.15
C PHE A 7 8.27 1.86 9.00
N ALA A 8 8.85 1.01 9.84
CA ALA A 8 8.11 0.14 10.74
C ALA A 8 7.22 0.94 11.71
N LEU A 9 7.72 2.05 12.23
CA LEU A 9 6.96 2.94 13.11
C LEU A 9 5.78 3.59 12.38
N LEU A 10 5.98 4.08 11.16
CA LEU A 10 4.90 4.60 10.31
C LEU A 10 3.85 3.54 10.02
N MET A 11 4.27 2.30 9.75
CA MET A 11 3.33 1.18 9.53
C MET A 11 2.48 0.90 10.77
N ILE A 12 3.08 0.91 11.96
CA ILE A 12 2.36 0.68 13.22
C ILE A 12 1.34 1.81 13.47
N ILE A 13 1.74 3.07 13.31
CA ILE A 13 0.83 4.21 13.46
C ILE A 13 -0.33 4.12 12.47
N ALA A 14 -0.04 3.84 11.21
CA ALA A 14 -1.04 3.70 10.17
C ALA A 14 -2.00 2.54 10.45
N SER A 15 -1.50 1.40 10.93
CA SER A 15 -2.31 0.23 11.27
C SER A 15 -3.28 0.50 12.43
N ILE A 16 -2.80 1.15 13.49
CA ILE A 16 -3.63 1.54 14.64
C ILE A 16 -4.74 2.49 14.20
N SER A 17 -4.43 3.47 13.36
CA SER A 17 -5.42 4.38 12.81
C SER A 17 -6.48 3.66 11.97
N MET A 18 -6.08 2.65 11.17
CA MET A 18 -7.01 1.86 10.37
C MET A 18 -7.92 0.96 11.21
N ILE A 19 -7.39 0.36 12.28
CA ILE A 19 -8.14 -0.51 13.19
C ILE A 19 -9.13 0.32 14.03
N SER A 20 -8.70 1.49 14.51
CA SER A 20 -9.45 2.32 15.46
C SER A 20 -10.54 3.18 14.83
N ALA A 21 -10.47 3.48 13.54
CA ALA A 21 -11.44 4.38 12.90
C ALA A 21 -12.83 3.74 12.78
N ARG A 22 -13.77 4.29 13.50
CA ARG A 22 -15.12 3.76 13.71
C ARG A 22 -16.14 4.05 12.59
N LYS A 23 -15.93 5.02 11.70
CA LYS A 23 -16.85 5.38 10.61
C LYS A 23 -16.11 5.88 9.38
N GLU A 24 -16.48 5.37 8.22
CA GLU A 24 -16.19 6.02 6.95
C GLU A 24 -16.98 7.34 6.93
N LYS A 25 -16.29 8.48 7.02
CA LYS A 25 -16.92 9.77 6.75
C LYS A 25 -17.12 9.88 5.25
N GLU A 26 -18.35 10.06 4.81
CA GLU A 26 -18.65 10.48 3.44
C GLU A 26 -17.91 11.79 3.16
N ILE A 27 -17.12 11.78 2.09
CA ILE A 27 -16.37 12.95 1.65
C ILE A 27 -17.32 13.89 0.95
N GLN A 28 -17.62 15.01 1.56
CA GLN A 28 -18.07 16.19 0.82
C GLN A 28 -16.83 16.81 0.15
N GLY A 29 -16.77 16.68 -1.17
CA GLY A 29 -15.70 17.22 -2.00
C GLY A 29 -15.59 18.73 -1.84
N SER A 30 -14.41 19.21 -1.44
CA SER A 30 -14.03 20.63 -1.55
C SER A 30 -12.82 20.73 -2.45
N ALA A 31 -12.92 21.56 -3.47
CA ALA A 31 -11.86 21.80 -4.46
C ALA A 31 -10.52 22.29 -3.83
N SER A 32 -10.57 22.82 -2.61
CA SER A 32 -9.38 23.24 -1.85
C SER A 32 -8.49 22.09 -1.39
N ARG A 33 -8.96 20.83 -1.46
CA ARG A 33 -8.17 19.64 -1.08
C ARG A 33 -7.28 19.10 -2.18
N SER A 34 -7.42 19.55 -3.42
CA SER A 34 -6.62 19.02 -4.54
C SER A 34 -5.12 19.32 -4.43
N ILE A 35 -4.76 20.52 -3.97
CA ILE A 35 -3.34 20.90 -3.78
C ILE A 35 -2.74 20.13 -2.60
N LEU A 36 -3.48 20.02 -1.50
CA LEU A 36 -3.07 19.20 -0.35
C LEU A 36 -2.85 17.73 -0.75
N ALA A 37 -3.75 17.15 -1.54
CA ALA A 37 -3.62 15.77 -2.02
C ALA A 37 -2.38 15.57 -2.90
N ILE A 38 -1.99 16.56 -3.70
CA ILE A 38 -0.76 16.51 -4.52
C ILE A 38 0.48 16.53 -3.61
N VAL A 39 0.52 17.43 -2.63
CA VAL A 39 1.63 17.53 -1.67
C VAL A 39 1.74 16.25 -0.83
N GLU A 40 0.62 15.76 -0.33
CA GLU A 40 0.55 14.51 0.43
C GLU A 40 1.00 13.32 -0.43
N GLY A 41 0.55 13.22 -1.67
CA GLY A 41 0.96 12.19 -2.62
C GLY A 41 2.45 12.25 -2.95
N ALA A 42 3.01 13.45 -3.13
CA ALA A 42 4.44 13.64 -3.37
C ALA A 42 5.28 13.23 -2.15
N LEU A 43 4.84 13.59 -0.94
CA LEU A 43 5.52 13.21 0.30
C LEU A 43 5.51 11.69 0.51
N ILE A 44 4.37 11.05 0.29
CA ILE A 44 4.23 9.60 0.38
C ILE A 44 5.07 8.91 -0.68
N GLY A 45 5.02 9.39 -1.93
CA GLY A 45 5.83 8.89 -3.03
C GLY A 45 7.33 8.99 -2.75
N PHE A 46 7.77 10.10 -2.17
CA PHE A 46 9.17 10.29 -1.75
C PHE A 46 9.57 9.31 -0.64
N LEU A 47 8.78 9.19 0.42
CA LEU A 47 9.04 8.26 1.53
C LEU A 47 9.07 6.80 1.06
N THR A 48 8.13 6.40 0.21
CA THR A 48 8.07 5.04 -0.31
C THR A 48 9.18 4.74 -1.32
N GLY A 49 9.62 5.75 -2.08
CA GLY A 49 10.79 5.65 -2.95
C GLY A 49 12.09 5.44 -2.17
N LEU A 50 12.27 6.16 -1.06
CA LEU A 50 13.44 5.99 -0.17
C LEU A 50 13.51 4.60 0.47
N VAL A 51 12.38 4.01 0.82
CA VAL A 51 12.33 2.69 1.45
C VAL A 51 12.54 1.56 0.43
N GLY A 52 12.35 1.83 -0.87
CA GLY A 52 12.48 0.82 -1.92
C GLY A 52 11.41 -0.28 -1.89
N ALA A 53 10.38 -0.14 -1.05
CA ALA A 53 9.30 -1.12 -0.87
C ALA A 53 8.24 -1.09 -1.98
N GLY A 54 8.52 -0.47 -3.13
CA GLY A 54 7.59 -0.37 -4.26
C GLY A 54 6.35 0.50 -4.01
N GLY A 55 6.29 1.22 -2.90
CA GLY A 55 5.29 2.25 -2.58
C GLY A 55 3.87 1.77 -2.31
N GLY A 56 3.46 0.65 -2.87
CA GLY A 56 2.05 0.24 -2.89
C GLY A 56 1.44 -0.04 -1.53
N PHE A 57 2.21 -0.56 -0.63
CA PHE A 57 1.73 -1.00 0.67
C PHE A 57 1.36 0.18 1.60
N LEU A 58 2.10 1.30 1.55
CA LEU A 58 1.82 2.50 2.33
C LEU A 58 0.79 3.43 1.69
N ILE A 59 0.58 3.33 0.39
CA ILE A 59 -0.39 4.17 -0.32
C ILE A 59 -1.81 3.93 0.20
N ILE A 60 -2.17 2.67 0.49
CA ILE A 60 -3.52 2.33 0.99
C ILE A 60 -3.82 3.03 2.32
N PRO A 61 -3.04 2.82 3.41
CA PRO A 61 -3.29 3.51 4.67
C PRO A 61 -3.18 5.03 4.55
N ALA A 62 -2.26 5.53 3.74
CA ALA A 62 -2.11 6.96 3.51
C ALA A 62 -3.36 7.57 2.86
N LEU A 63 -3.89 6.99 1.79
CA LEU A 63 -5.13 7.43 1.17
C LEU A 63 -6.31 7.38 2.13
N VAL A 64 -6.43 6.32 2.93
CA VAL A 64 -7.53 6.19 3.89
C VAL A 64 -7.46 7.23 4.99
N ILE A 65 -6.27 7.53 5.50
CA ILE A 65 -6.07 8.44 6.65
C ILE A 65 -6.09 9.90 6.20
N LEU A 66 -5.36 10.24 5.15
CA LEU A 66 -5.17 11.63 4.72
C LEU A 66 -6.35 12.14 3.91
N THR A 67 -6.84 11.33 2.97
CA THR A 67 -7.94 11.74 2.09
C THR A 67 -9.31 11.29 2.59
N SER A 68 -9.37 10.48 3.66
CA SER A 68 -10.61 9.89 4.19
C SER A 68 -11.42 9.10 3.14
N LEU A 69 -10.76 8.56 2.11
CA LEU A 69 -11.40 7.75 1.08
C LEU A 69 -11.95 6.44 1.66
N PRO A 70 -13.11 5.96 1.18
CA PRO A 70 -13.58 4.62 1.50
C PRO A 70 -12.50 3.57 1.18
N PHE A 71 -12.33 2.58 2.06
CA PHE A 71 -11.22 1.63 1.95
C PHE A 71 -11.16 0.93 0.56
N LYS A 72 -12.30 0.50 0.02
CA LYS A 72 -12.34 -0.14 -1.30
C LYS A 72 -11.89 0.79 -2.44
N THR A 73 -12.24 2.07 -2.36
CA THR A 73 -11.79 3.08 -3.32
C THR A 73 -10.29 3.35 -3.19
N ALA A 74 -9.78 3.46 -1.95
CA ALA A 74 -8.35 3.63 -1.69
C ALA A 74 -7.53 2.46 -2.23
N VAL A 75 -8.00 1.22 -2.07
CA VAL A 75 -7.38 0.02 -2.65
C VAL A 75 -7.36 0.09 -4.18
N GLY A 76 -8.47 0.44 -4.81
CA GLY A 76 -8.53 0.56 -6.28
C GLY A 76 -7.56 1.63 -6.80
N THR A 77 -7.52 2.80 -6.16
CA THR A 77 -6.62 3.90 -6.53
C THR A 77 -5.15 3.51 -6.33
N SER A 78 -4.82 2.86 -5.20
CA SER A 78 -3.46 2.42 -4.93
C SER A 78 -2.99 1.36 -5.92
N LEU A 79 -3.84 0.41 -6.30
CA LEU A 79 -3.52 -0.60 -7.32
C LEU A 79 -3.21 0.03 -8.68
N PHE A 80 -3.94 1.07 -9.07
CA PHE A 80 -3.66 1.81 -10.29
C PHE A 80 -2.28 2.50 -10.23
N VAL A 81 -1.97 3.18 -9.12
CA VAL A 81 -0.66 3.82 -8.92
C VAL A 81 0.47 2.79 -8.94
N ILE A 82 0.28 1.65 -8.24
CA ILE A 82 1.24 0.54 -8.25
C ILE A 82 1.46 0.00 -9.66
N ALA A 83 0.39 -0.18 -10.45
CA ALA A 83 0.50 -0.69 -11.81
C ALA A 83 1.33 0.24 -12.69
N VAL A 84 1.10 1.56 -12.61
CA VAL A 84 1.89 2.56 -13.37
C VAL A 84 3.36 2.54 -12.93
N ASN A 85 3.62 2.56 -11.62
CA ASN A 85 4.98 2.53 -11.09
C ASN A 85 5.72 1.23 -11.45
N SER A 86 5.03 0.10 -11.35
CA SER A 86 5.61 -1.20 -11.69
C SER A 86 5.91 -1.32 -13.19
N LEU A 87 5.04 -0.76 -14.04
CA LEU A 87 5.27 -0.75 -15.49
C LEU A 87 6.51 0.08 -15.85
N THR A 88 6.65 1.27 -15.26
CA THR A 88 7.83 2.13 -15.51
C THR A 88 9.12 1.51 -14.97
N GLY A 89 9.09 0.90 -13.77
CA GLY A 89 10.22 0.17 -13.22
C GLY A 89 10.60 -1.04 -14.09
N PHE A 90 9.62 -1.84 -14.48
CA PHE A 90 9.83 -3.00 -15.33
C PHE A 90 10.46 -2.64 -16.69
N LEU A 91 10.01 -1.55 -17.33
CA LEU A 91 10.61 -1.08 -18.57
C LEU A 91 12.10 -0.69 -18.40
N GLY A 92 12.42 -0.07 -17.26
CA GLY A 92 13.82 0.25 -16.92
C GLY A 92 14.67 -1.01 -16.73
N ASP A 93 14.14 -2.00 -16.01
CA ASP A 93 14.86 -3.24 -15.71
C ASP A 93 15.07 -4.11 -16.96
N VAL A 94 14.06 -4.25 -17.82
CA VAL A 94 14.16 -5.02 -19.08
C VAL A 94 15.25 -4.49 -20.01
N LEU A 95 15.47 -3.17 -20.01
CA LEU A 95 16.48 -2.56 -20.86
C LEU A 95 17.91 -2.69 -20.32
N ASN A 96 18.07 -2.91 -19.01
CA ASN A 96 19.37 -2.85 -18.35
C ASN A 96 19.86 -4.18 -17.76
N TYR A 97 18.96 -5.14 -17.55
CA TYR A 97 19.28 -6.41 -16.89
C TYR A 97 18.80 -7.64 -17.70
N SER A 98 19.55 -8.73 -17.61
CA SER A 98 19.11 -10.02 -18.13
C SER A 98 18.05 -10.62 -17.22
N MET A 99 16.84 -10.84 -17.77
CA MET A 99 15.70 -11.37 -17.02
C MET A 99 15.54 -12.89 -17.21
N ASP A 100 15.25 -13.58 -16.11
CA ASP A 100 14.79 -14.97 -16.15
C ASP A 100 13.29 -15.01 -16.50
N TRP A 101 12.99 -15.06 -17.79
CA TRP A 101 11.62 -15.05 -18.31
C TRP A 101 10.73 -16.19 -17.79
N PRO A 102 11.20 -17.46 -17.71
CA PRO A 102 10.43 -18.56 -17.13
C PRO A 102 9.98 -18.29 -15.70
N PHE A 103 10.89 -17.82 -14.86
CA PHE A 103 10.60 -17.47 -13.49
C PHE A 103 9.60 -16.29 -13.38
N LEU A 104 9.77 -15.26 -14.20
CA LEU A 104 8.88 -14.12 -14.25
C LEU A 104 7.45 -14.50 -14.62
N PHE A 105 7.27 -15.33 -15.66
CA PHE A 105 5.96 -15.81 -16.06
C PHE A 105 5.30 -16.70 -14.99
N MET A 106 6.07 -17.54 -14.32
CA MET A 106 5.58 -18.38 -13.22
C MET A 106 5.03 -17.52 -12.07
N ILE A 107 5.81 -16.53 -11.60
CA ILE A 107 5.39 -15.64 -10.51
C ILE A 107 4.20 -14.78 -10.93
N THR A 108 4.20 -14.23 -12.15
CA THR A 108 3.09 -13.43 -12.67
C THR A 108 1.80 -14.25 -12.76
N GLY A 109 1.88 -15.49 -13.23
CA GLY A 109 0.76 -16.40 -13.27
C GLY A 109 0.18 -16.69 -11.88
N LEU A 110 1.04 -16.97 -10.91
CA LEU A 110 0.64 -17.20 -9.51
C LEU A 110 -0.01 -15.95 -8.89
N ALA A 111 0.57 -14.78 -9.12
CA ALA A 111 0.03 -13.51 -8.67
C ALA A 111 -1.34 -13.20 -9.28
N THR A 112 -1.50 -13.47 -10.58
CA THR A 112 -2.77 -13.31 -11.28
C THR A 112 -3.88 -14.17 -10.68
N VAL A 113 -3.60 -15.45 -10.42
CA VAL A 113 -4.53 -16.34 -9.72
C VAL A 113 -4.88 -15.79 -8.34
N GLY A 114 -3.88 -15.33 -7.59
CA GLY A 114 -4.09 -14.70 -6.28
C GLY A 114 -5.00 -13.47 -6.33
N ILE A 115 -4.86 -12.61 -7.33
CA ILE A 115 -5.71 -11.44 -7.54
C ILE A 115 -7.17 -11.85 -7.79
N PHE A 116 -7.42 -12.85 -8.63
CA PHE A 116 -8.78 -13.32 -8.90
C PHE A 116 -9.45 -13.89 -7.65
N ILE A 117 -8.73 -14.71 -6.88
CA ILE A 117 -9.23 -15.26 -5.61
C ILE A 117 -9.48 -14.14 -4.61
N GLY A 118 -8.53 -13.24 -4.41
CA GLY A 118 -8.64 -12.11 -3.48
C GLY A 118 -9.78 -11.17 -3.82
N ASN A 119 -9.96 -10.85 -5.11
CA ASN A 119 -11.06 -10.01 -5.57
C ASN A 119 -12.41 -10.67 -5.27
N ARG A 120 -12.56 -11.95 -5.56
CA ARG A 120 -13.81 -12.69 -5.28
C ARG A 120 -14.14 -12.72 -3.78
N LEU A 121 -13.14 -12.92 -2.92
CA LEU A 121 -13.30 -12.86 -1.47
C LEU A 121 -13.69 -11.44 -0.99
N SER A 122 -13.11 -10.40 -1.58
CA SER A 122 -13.36 -9.01 -1.24
C SER A 122 -14.82 -8.56 -1.49
N TYR A 123 -15.50 -9.16 -2.45
CA TYR A 123 -16.92 -8.87 -2.68
C TYR A 123 -17.83 -9.30 -1.51
N SER A 124 -17.46 -10.38 -0.82
CA SER A 124 -18.26 -10.94 0.29
C SER A 124 -17.98 -10.24 1.63
N VAL A 125 -16.98 -9.34 1.69
CA VAL A 125 -16.56 -8.69 2.92
C VAL A 125 -16.90 -7.20 2.88
N SER A 126 -17.45 -6.69 3.99
CA SER A 126 -17.71 -5.24 4.12
C SER A 126 -16.39 -4.44 4.12
N GLY A 127 -16.43 -3.20 3.59
CA GLY A 127 -15.25 -2.33 3.53
C GLY A 127 -14.61 -2.09 4.91
N VAL A 128 -15.42 -2.01 5.95
CA VAL A 128 -14.95 -1.83 7.34
C VAL A 128 -14.17 -3.05 7.83
N ASN A 129 -14.68 -4.26 7.58
CA ASN A 129 -14.00 -5.49 7.98
C ASN A 129 -12.71 -5.69 7.18
N LEU A 130 -12.76 -5.42 5.88
CA LEU A 130 -11.59 -5.52 5.01
C LEU A 130 -10.48 -4.54 5.48
N ARG A 131 -10.86 -3.33 5.84
CA ARG A 131 -9.96 -2.32 6.41
C ARG A 131 -9.33 -2.78 7.73
N ARG A 132 -10.12 -3.37 8.64
CA ARG A 132 -9.61 -3.91 9.91
C ARG A 132 -8.64 -5.06 9.68
N SER A 133 -8.99 -6.02 8.83
CA SER A 133 -8.13 -7.15 8.52
C SER A 133 -6.81 -6.69 7.91
N PHE A 134 -6.85 -5.73 7.01
CA PHE A 134 -5.65 -5.13 6.44
C PHE A 134 -4.83 -4.38 7.50
N GLY A 135 -5.49 -3.62 8.39
CA GLY A 135 -4.82 -2.96 9.51
C GLY A 135 -4.07 -3.94 10.41
N TRP A 136 -4.68 -5.07 10.77
CA TRP A 136 -4.02 -6.13 11.54
C TRP A 136 -2.84 -6.75 10.81
N PHE A 137 -2.98 -6.99 9.51
CA PHE A 137 -1.90 -7.51 8.67
C PHE A 137 -0.70 -6.55 8.65
N VAL A 138 -0.95 -5.26 8.44
CA VAL A 138 0.09 -4.20 8.47
C VAL A 138 0.75 -4.12 9.84
N PHE A 139 -0.01 -4.26 10.92
CA PHE A 139 0.48 -4.23 12.29
C PHE A 139 1.46 -5.37 12.56
N VAL A 140 1.09 -6.60 12.19
CA VAL A 140 1.96 -7.77 12.37
C VAL A 140 3.26 -7.63 11.59
N ILE A 141 3.21 -7.15 10.35
CA ILE A 141 4.41 -6.92 9.54
C ILE A 141 5.27 -5.81 10.16
N GLY A 142 4.66 -4.69 10.59
CA GLY A 142 5.38 -3.59 11.24
C GLY A 142 6.12 -4.04 12.50
N ILE A 143 5.47 -4.83 13.35
CA ILE A 143 6.12 -5.42 14.53
C ILE A 143 7.24 -6.39 14.13
N SER A 144 7.02 -7.23 13.13
CA SER A 144 8.05 -8.20 12.68
C SER A 144 9.31 -7.50 12.18
N ILE A 145 9.15 -6.40 11.45
CA ILE A 145 10.28 -5.58 10.97
C ILE A 145 10.98 -4.92 12.17
N LEU A 146 10.24 -4.37 13.11
CA LEU A 146 10.80 -3.70 14.29
C LEU A 146 11.59 -4.70 15.16
N LEU A 147 11.05 -5.88 15.40
CA LEU A 147 11.71 -6.94 16.17
C LEU A 147 13.01 -7.40 15.47
N LYS A 148 12.97 -7.58 14.16
CA LYS A 148 14.16 -7.96 13.39
C LYS A 148 15.25 -6.89 13.47
N GLU A 149 14.87 -5.62 13.44
CA GLU A 149 15.80 -4.49 13.51
C GLU A 149 16.40 -4.28 14.91
N THR A 150 15.64 -4.64 15.96
CA THR A 150 16.11 -4.50 17.36
C THR A 150 16.90 -5.71 17.86
N LEU A 151 16.77 -6.88 17.21
CA LEU A 151 17.44 -8.11 17.61
C LEU A 151 18.70 -8.40 16.80
N LEU A 152 18.97 -7.66 15.74
CA LEU A 152 20.16 -7.74 14.89
C LEU A 152 21.02 -6.47 14.98
#